data_f7fe619ec3291846fcea8185d62cbfed
#
_entry.id   f7fe619ec3291846fcea8185d62cbfed
#
_cell.length_a   1.000
_cell.length_b   1.000
_cell.length_c   1.000
_cell.angle_alpha   90.00
_cell.angle_beta   90.00
_cell.angle_gamma   90.00
#
_symmetry.space_group_name_H-M   'P 1'
#
loop_
_entity.id
_entity.type
_entity.pdbx_description
1 polymer ?
#
loop_
_entity_poly.entity_id
_entity_poly.type
_entity_poly.pdbx_seq_one_letter_code
_entity_poly.pdbx_strand_id
1 'polypeptide(L)'
;MENTKWKLPIIIGTGVIAVVFMVVLGIQSSQNRAIALEEQVNTASSDIKVQEKRRVDLVYNLADCVKQYDTHESETLKAIVDGRENSAGDIENVTTAITAVAEAYPELKSNENYKTLMNELSMTENLIAEYRSNYNKQVKAVSYTHLT
;
A
#
# COMPACT_ATOMS: atom_id res chain seq x y z
N MET A 1 32.58 -7.01 64.24
CA MET A 1 31.26 -7.49 63.68
C MET A 1 30.30 -6.33 63.41
N GLU A 2 30.77 -5.23 62.81
CA GLU A 2 29.96 -4.00 62.76
C GLU A 2 29.53 -3.50 61.37
N ASN A 3 29.90 -4.17 60.33
CA ASN A 3 29.63 -3.68 58.97
C ASN A 3 28.45 -4.38 58.22
N THR A 4 27.75 -5.30 58.90
CA THR A 4 26.69 -6.09 58.22
C THR A 4 25.33 -5.34 58.19
N LYS A 5 25.07 -4.49 59.17
CA LYS A 5 23.76 -3.78 59.28
C LYS A 5 23.53 -2.73 58.20
N TRP A 6 24.59 -2.16 57.63
CA TRP A 6 24.52 -1.15 56.54
C TRP A 6 24.54 -1.78 55.17
N LYS A 7 25.09 -2.99 55.02
CA LYS A 7 25.17 -3.69 53.74
C LYS A 7 23.81 -4.18 53.27
N LEU A 8 22.95 -4.59 54.18
CA LEU A 8 21.63 -5.12 53.85
C LEU A 8 20.70 -4.09 53.19
N PRO A 9 20.50 -2.86 53.70
CA PRO A 9 19.68 -1.86 53.02
C PRO A 9 20.27 -1.36 51.72
N ILE A 10 21.59 -1.37 51.52
CA ILE A 10 22.25 -1.02 50.24
C ILE A 10 21.97 -2.09 49.20
N ILE A 11 22.05 -3.39 49.56
CA ILE A 11 21.78 -4.49 48.65
C ILE A 11 20.29 -4.48 48.24
N ILE A 12 19.40 -4.23 49.16
CA ILE A 12 17.95 -4.12 48.84
C ILE A 12 17.70 -2.90 47.93
N GLY A 13 18.30 -1.75 48.20
CA GLY A 13 18.14 -0.55 47.39
C GLY A 13 18.68 -0.73 45.96
N THR A 14 19.85 -1.34 45.78
CA THR A 14 20.39 -1.64 44.45
C THR A 14 19.52 -2.66 43.71
N GLY A 15 18.96 -3.66 44.40
CA GLY A 15 18.04 -4.63 43.83
C GLY A 15 16.77 -3.96 43.29
N VAL A 16 16.15 -3.08 44.11
CA VAL A 16 14.96 -2.34 43.71
C VAL A 16 15.25 -1.43 42.44
N ILE A 17 16.36 -0.73 42.46
CA ILE A 17 16.76 0.11 41.33
C ILE A 17 16.97 -0.73 40.05
N ALA A 18 17.60 -1.89 40.15
CA ALA A 18 17.78 -2.79 39.03
C ALA A 18 16.47 -3.29 38.43
N VAL A 19 15.51 -3.64 39.30
CA VAL A 19 14.16 -4.07 38.86
C VAL A 19 13.43 -2.93 38.16
N VAL A 20 13.42 -1.73 38.72
CA VAL A 20 12.80 -0.54 38.11
C VAL A 20 13.43 -0.25 36.74
N PHE A 21 14.75 -0.32 36.65
CA PHE A 21 15.46 -0.11 35.40
C PHE A 21 15.09 -1.14 34.34
N MET A 22 14.98 -2.42 34.68
CA MET A 22 14.52 -3.49 33.76
C MET A 22 13.08 -3.26 33.28
N VAL A 23 12.19 -2.82 34.18
CA VAL A 23 10.79 -2.50 33.81
C VAL A 23 10.75 -1.33 32.83
N VAL A 24 11.51 -0.27 33.07
CA VAL A 24 11.59 0.90 32.17
C VAL A 24 12.12 0.51 30.80
N LEU A 25 13.18 -0.31 30.74
CA LEU A 25 13.71 -0.83 29.47
C LEU A 25 12.69 -1.70 28.72
N GLY A 26 11.93 -2.51 29.44
CA GLY A 26 10.86 -3.34 28.87
C GLY A 26 9.75 -2.49 28.22
N ILE A 27 9.30 -1.44 28.92
CA ILE A 27 8.27 -0.53 28.41
C ILE A 27 8.78 0.22 27.16
N GLN A 28 10.01 0.76 27.18
CA GLN A 28 10.59 1.46 26.04
C GLN A 28 10.75 0.54 24.82
N SER A 29 11.17 -0.70 25.03
CA SER A 29 11.28 -1.69 23.96
C SER A 29 9.93 -2.00 23.31
N SER A 30 8.87 -2.11 24.10
CA SER A 30 7.51 -2.35 23.63
C SER A 30 6.97 -1.16 22.81
N GLN A 31 7.17 0.07 23.29
CA GLN A 31 6.75 1.28 22.58
C GLN A 31 7.48 1.45 21.23
N ASN A 32 8.79 1.23 21.20
CA ASN A 32 9.57 1.31 19.96
C ASN A 32 9.07 0.29 18.92
N ARG A 33 8.68 -0.91 19.37
CA ARG A 33 8.13 -1.93 18.48
C ARG A 33 6.75 -1.56 17.93
N ALA A 34 5.89 -0.94 18.73
CA ALA A 34 4.58 -0.47 18.30
C ALA A 34 4.71 0.64 17.24
N ILE A 35 5.59 1.62 17.48
CA ILE A 35 5.89 2.71 16.52
C ILE A 35 6.43 2.15 15.20
N ALA A 36 7.35 1.18 15.26
CA ALA A 36 7.90 0.56 14.06
C ALA A 36 6.84 -0.19 13.24
N LEU A 37 5.90 -0.85 13.88
CA LEU A 37 4.78 -1.54 13.21
C LEU A 37 3.80 -0.54 12.58
N GLU A 38 3.50 0.57 13.26
CA GLU A 38 2.65 1.64 12.73
C GLU A 38 3.28 2.25 11.46
N GLU A 39 4.59 2.52 11.48
CA GLU A 39 5.33 3.02 10.33
C GLU A 39 5.29 2.04 9.15
N GLN A 40 5.38 0.73 9.41
CA GLN A 40 5.25 -0.30 8.38
C GLN A 40 3.86 -0.31 7.75
N VAL A 41 2.79 -0.13 8.53
CA VAL A 41 1.42 -0.03 8.02
C VAL A 41 1.26 1.22 7.16
N ASN A 42 1.77 2.37 7.62
CA ASN A 42 1.71 3.63 6.88
C ASN A 42 2.48 3.55 5.55
N THR A 43 3.66 2.94 5.56
CA THR A 43 4.46 2.69 4.36
C THR A 43 3.71 1.80 3.39
N ALA A 44 3.19 0.66 3.85
CA ALA A 44 2.43 -0.27 3.01
C ALA A 44 1.16 0.37 2.43
N SER A 45 0.47 1.26 3.18
CA SER A 45 -0.67 2.03 2.69
C SER A 45 -0.25 3.03 1.61
N SER A 46 0.90 3.67 1.78
CA SER A 46 1.46 4.61 0.80
C SER A 46 1.82 3.91 -0.51
N ASP A 47 2.44 2.73 -0.42
CA ASP A 47 2.81 1.92 -1.60
C ASP A 47 1.58 1.53 -2.44
N ILE A 48 0.46 1.18 -1.79
CA ILE A 48 -0.81 0.91 -2.48
C ILE A 48 -1.27 2.16 -3.25
N LYS A 49 -1.29 3.33 -2.61
CA LYS A 49 -1.75 4.58 -3.24
C LYS A 49 -0.89 4.97 -4.45
N VAL A 50 0.41 4.72 -4.39
CA VAL A 50 1.33 4.98 -5.51
C VAL A 50 0.96 4.10 -6.70
N GLN A 51 0.71 2.80 -6.49
CA GLN A 51 0.33 1.89 -7.57
C GLN A 51 -1.09 2.16 -8.08
N GLU A 52 -2.03 2.54 -7.23
CA GLU A 52 -3.38 2.95 -7.65
C GLU A 52 -3.32 4.20 -8.55
N LYS A 53 -2.48 5.18 -8.23
CA LYS A 53 -2.25 6.32 -9.10
C LYS A 53 -1.63 5.90 -10.44
N ARG A 54 -0.61 5.04 -10.42
CA ARG A 54 -0.01 4.51 -11.65
C ARG A 54 -1.04 3.78 -12.52
N ARG A 55 -1.93 2.99 -11.92
CA ARG A 55 -3.03 2.34 -12.63
C ARG A 55 -3.90 3.34 -13.37
N VAL A 56 -4.29 4.42 -12.69
CA VAL A 56 -5.06 5.51 -13.30
C VAL A 56 -4.34 6.11 -14.49
N ASP A 57 -3.07 6.46 -14.35
CA ASP A 57 -2.26 7.05 -15.42
C ASP A 57 -2.14 6.11 -16.64
N LEU A 58 -1.96 4.80 -16.39
CA LEU A 58 -1.89 3.79 -17.47
C LEU A 58 -3.21 3.64 -18.22
N VAL A 59 -4.35 3.65 -17.51
CA VAL A 59 -5.66 3.58 -18.13
C VAL A 59 -5.93 4.81 -19.00
N TYR A 60 -5.53 6.01 -18.57
CA TYR A 60 -5.64 7.21 -19.40
C TYR A 60 -4.75 7.14 -20.64
N ASN A 61 -3.52 6.67 -20.52
CA ASN A 61 -2.63 6.47 -21.67
C ASN A 61 -3.19 5.44 -22.67
N LEU A 62 -3.83 4.37 -22.15
CA LEU A 62 -4.54 3.41 -22.98
C LEU A 62 -5.74 4.03 -23.70
N ALA A 63 -6.55 4.83 -22.99
CA ALA A 63 -7.67 5.54 -23.59
C ALA A 63 -7.21 6.50 -24.72
N ASP A 64 -6.10 7.21 -24.51
CA ASP A 64 -5.51 8.08 -25.55
C ASP A 64 -4.99 7.28 -26.73
N CYS A 65 -4.42 6.10 -26.53
CA CYS A 65 -4.02 5.19 -27.60
C CYS A 65 -5.21 4.72 -28.43
N VAL A 66 -6.32 4.38 -27.78
CA VAL A 66 -7.54 3.87 -28.41
C VAL A 66 -8.28 4.94 -29.21
N LYS A 67 -8.29 6.20 -28.75
CA LYS A 67 -8.92 7.34 -29.47
C LYS A 67 -8.43 7.51 -30.90
N GLN A 68 -7.24 7.03 -31.23
CA GLN A 68 -6.67 7.13 -32.58
C GLN A 68 -7.35 6.15 -33.56
N TYR A 69 -8.03 5.14 -33.05
CA TYR A 69 -8.66 4.06 -33.84
C TYR A 69 -10.18 4.22 -33.95
N ASP A 70 -10.82 4.82 -32.97
CA ASP A 70 -12.25 5.01 -32.95
C ASP A 70 -12.65 6.46 -32.65
N THR A 71 -13.21 7.13 -33.67
CA THR A 71 -13.73 8.49 -33.56
C THR A 71 -15.18 8.53 -33.09
N HIS A 72 -15.95 7.43 -33.17
CA HIS A 72 -17.37 7.37 -32.82
C HIS A 72 -17.63 7.01 -31.36
N GLU A 73 -16.85 6.09 -30.78
CA GLU A 73 -16.92 5.80 -29.34
C GLU A 73 -16.08 6.79 -28.50
N SER A 74 -15.38 7.71 -29.16
CA SER A 74 -14.58 8.72 -28.46
C SER A 74 -15.40 9.64 -27.54
N GLU A 75 -16.72 9.75 -27.73
CA GLU A 75 -17.58 10.53 -26.83
C GLU A 75 -17.76 9.82 -25.46
N THR A 76 -17.89 8.50 -25.43
CA THR A 76 -17.92 7.74 -24.18
C THR A 76 -16.56 7.76 -23.48
N LEU A 77 -15.48 7.57 -24.23
CA LEU A 77 -14.11 7.68 -23.72
C LEU A 77 -13.76 9.11 -23.31
N LYS A 78 -14.26 10.14 -24.02
CA LYS A 78 -14.11 11.55 -23.61
C LYS A 78 -14.86 11.87 -22.33
N ALA A 79 -16.11 11.44 -22.19
CA ALA A 79 -16.88 11.66 -20.96
C ALA A 79 -16.20 11.04 -19.74
N ILE A 80 -15.52 9.92 -19.93
CA ILE A 80 -14.78 9.21 -18.88
C ILE A 80 -13.42 9.90 -18.59
N VAL A 81 -12.75 10.42 -19.64
CA VAL A 81 -11.46 11.15 -19.49
C VAL A 81 -11.66 12.56 -18.94
N ASP A 82 -12.77 13.22 -19.27
CA ASP A 82 -13.10 14.54 -18.75
C ASP A 82 -13.63 14.49 -17.32
N GLY A 83 -14.14 13.33 -16.87
CA GLY A 83 -14.51 13.06 -15.49
C GLY A 83 -13.33 12.76 -14.56
N ARG A 84 -12.19 13.37 -14.78
CA ARG A 84 -10.86 13.13 -14.16
C ARG A 84 -10.80 13.12 -12.61
N GLU A 85 -11.90 13.33 -11.92
CA GLU A 85 -11.93 13.50 -10.46
C GLU A 85 -12.63 12.37 -9.68
N ASN A 86 -13.24 11.37 -10.31
CA ASN A 86 -14.08 10.42 -9.57
C ASN A 86 -13.72 8.95 -9.76
N SER A 87 -13.29 8.35 -8.65
CA SER A 87 -13.58 6.98 -8.16
C SER A 87 -13.08 5.75 -8.96
N ALA A 88 -12.58 4.79 -8.20
CA ALA A 88 -12.13 3.46 -8.67
C ALA A 88 -13.16 2.71 -9.57
N GLY A 89 -14.46 3.01 -9.47
CA GLY A 89 -15.51 2.45 -10.32
C GLY A 89 -15.42 2.92 -11.78
N ASP A 90 -14.97 4.15 -12.01
CA ASP A 90 -14.83 4.68 -13.37
C ASP A 90 -13.69 4.01 -14.13
N ILE A 91 -12.62 3.61 -13.44
CA ILE A 91 -11.47 2.93 -14.04
C ILE A 91 -11.83 1.56 -14.59
N GLU A 92 -12.67 0.81 -13.90
CA GLU A 92 -13.14 -0.51 -14.36
C GLU A 92 -14.01 -0.39 -15.61
N ASN A 93 -14.90 0.62 -15.66
CA ASN A 93 -15.70 0.93 -16.81
C ASN A 93 -14.84 1.36 -18.00
N VAL A 94 -13.84 2.20 -17.79
CA VAL A 94 -12.88 2.62 -18.84
C VAL A 94 -12.10 1.43 -19.38
N THR A 95 -11.60 0.57 -18.51
CA THR A 95 -10.83 -0.62 -18.92
C THR A 95 -11.69 -1.57 -19.73
N THR A 96 -12.98 -1.73 -19.36
CA THR A 96 -13.96 -2.53 -20.10
C THR A 96 -14.23 -1.94 -21.48
N ALA A 97 -14.43 -0.61 -21.58
CA ALA A 97 -14.62 0.09 -22.85
C ALA A 97 -13.39 -0.03 -23.76
N ILE A 98 -12.20 0.16 -23.23
CA ILE A 98 -10.92 0.00 -23.97
C ILE A 98 -10.81 -1.43 -24.52
N THR A 99 -11.19 -2.44 -23.75
CA THR A 99 -11.13 -3.84 -24.16
C THR A 99 -12.12 -4.11 -25.29
N ALA A 100 -13.34 -3.58 -25.19
CA ALA A 100 -14.37 -3.73 -26.23
C ALA A 100 -13.94 -3.10 -27.55
N VAL A 101 -13.34 -1.90 -27.51
CA VAL A 101 -12.77 -1.27 -28.72
C VAL A 101 -11.63 -2.11 -29.29
N ALA A 102 -10.74 -2.65 -28.49
CA ALA A 102 -9.65 -3.49 -28.94
C ALA A 102 -10.15 -4.83 -29.56
N GLU A 103 -11.32 -5.29 -29.18
CA GLU A 103 -11.95 -6.45 -29.82
C GLU A 103 -12.51 -6.11 -31.22
N ALA A 104 -13.05 -4.91 -31.36
CA ALA A 104 -13.57 -4.42 -32.65
C ALA A 104 -12.44 -4.07 -33.66
N TYR A 105 -11.28 -3.68 -33.16
CA TYR A 105 -10.15 -3.22 -33.99
C TYR A 105 -8.91 -4.12 -33.79
N PRO A 106 -8.74 -5.21 -34.57
CA PRO A 106 -7.60 -6.11 -34.44
C PRO A 106 -6.23 -5.42 -34.64
N GLU A 107 -6.20 -4.32 -35.39
CA GLU A 107 -5.01 -3.51 -35.61
C GLU A 107 -4.50 -2.87 -34.32
N LEU A 108 -5.41 -2.46 -33.43
CA LEU A 108 -5.08 -1.94 -32.12
C LEU A 108 -4.37 -3.00 -31.25
N LYS A 109 -4.85 -4.24 -31.27
CA LYS A 109 -4.20 -5.37 -30.58
C LYS A 109 -2.79 -5.66 -31.10
N SER A 110 -2.49 -5.27 -32.32
CA SER A 110 -1.16 -5.41 -32.92
C SER A 110 -0.23 -4.24 -32.63
N ASN A 111 -0.77 -3.11 -32.15
CA ASN A 111 -0.01 -1.92 -31.82
C ASN A 111 0.92 -2.17 -30.63
N GLU A 112 2.21 -1.89 -30.79
CA GLU A 112 3.22 -2.14 -29.75
C GLU A 112 3.02 -1.26 -28.50
N ASN A 113 2.56 -0.01 -28.67
CA ASN A 113 2.29 0.88 -27.54
C ASN A 113 1.11 0.36 -26.71
N TYR A 114 0.03 -0.07 -27.36
CA TYR A 114 -1.11 -0.68 -26.70
C TYR A 114 -0.71 -1.93 -25.92
N LYS A 115 0.06 -2.83 -26.52
CA LYS A 115 0.56 -4.05 -25.86
C LYS A 115 1.40 -3.73 -24.62
N THR A 116 2.31 -2.76 -24.76
CA THR A 116 3.17 -2.34 -23.66
C THR A 116 2.34 -1.79 -22.49
N LEU A 117 1.39 -0.88 -22.77
CA LEU A 117 0.51 -0.30 -21.75
C LEU A 117 -0.37 -1.35 -21.08
N MET A 118 -0.92 -2.32 -21.83
CA MET A 118 -1.70 -3.42 -21.26
C MET A 118 -0.87 -4.35 -20.37
N ASN A 119 0.36 -4.63 -20.77
CA ASN A 119 1.29 -5.41 -19.93
C ASN A 119 1.65 -4.66 -18.64
N GLU A 120 1.95 -3.36 -18.73
CA GLU A 120 2.22 -2.54 -17.55
C GLU A 120 1.01 -2.44 -16.63
N LEU A 121 -0.21 -2.32 -17.18
CA LEU A 121 -1.45 -2.33 -16.39
C LEU A 121 -1.61 -3.66 -15.64
N SER A 122 -1.42 -4.79 -16.32
CA SER A 122 -1.49 -6.12 -15.71
C SER A 122 -0.44 -6.29 -14.59
N MET A 123 0.78 -5.83 -14.79
CA MET A 123 1.82 -5.83 -13.76
C MET A 123 1.44 -4.95 -12.56
N THR A 124 0.87 -3.78 -12.81
CA THR A 124 0.43 -2.84 -11.76
C THR A 124 -0.70 -3.43 -10.93
N GLU A 125 -1.68 -4.11 -11.55
CA GLU A 125 -2.76 -4.82 -10.82
C GLU A 125 -2.19 -5.93 -9.91
N ASN A 126 -1.21 -6.69 -10.39
CA ASN A 126 -0.55 -7.70 -9.57
C ASN A 126 0.20 -7.09 -8.38
N LEU A 127 0.89 -5.95 -8.58
CA LEU A 127 1.55 -5.22 -7.50
C LEU A 127 0.56 -4.67 -6.48
N ILE A 128 -0.58 -4.13 -6.92
CA ILE A 128 -1.64 -3.67 -6.00
C ILE A 128 -2.14 -4.83 -5.14
N ALA A 129 -2.37 -6.00 -5.73
CA ALA A 129 -2.82 -7.19 -4.99
C ALA A 129 -1.76 -7.64 -3.97
N GLU A 130 -0.48 -7.64 -4.34
CA GLU A 130 0.63 -7.98 -3.45
C GLU A 130 0.75 -6.99 -2.29
N TYR A 131 0.73 -5.67 -2.58
CA TYR A 131 0.83 -4.63 -1.54
C TYR A 131 -0.36 -4.64 -0.60
N ARG A 132 -1.58 -4.89 -1.09
CA ARG A 132 -2.77 -5.08 -0.25
C ARG A 132 -2.64 -6.31 0.66
N SER A 133 -2.08 -7.41 0.15
CA SER A 133 -1.78 -8.59 0.97
C SER A 133 -0.75 -8.28 2.05
N ASN A 134 0.32 -7.55 1.71
CA ASN A 134 1.32 -7.12 2.67
C ASN A 134 0.74 -6.17 3.72
N TYR A 135 -0.01 -5.16 3.31
CA TYR A 135 -0.72 -4.24 4.22
C TYR A 135 -1.57 -5.02 5.25
N ASN A 136 -2.37 -5.97 4.79
CA ASN A 136 -3.20 -6.80 5.68
C ASN A 136 -2.36 -7.61 6.68
N LYS A 137 -1.18 -8.09 6.29
CA LYS A 137 -0.25 -8.79 7.20
C LYS A 137 0.29 -7.83 8.27
N GLN A 138 0.66 -6.60 7.89
CA GLN A 138 1.16 -5.60 8.83
C GLN A 138 0.07 -5.16 9.82
N VAL A 139 -1.14 -4.88 9.34
CA VAL A 139 -2.30 -4.55 10.19
C VAL A 139 -2.58 -5.66 11.20
N LYS A 140 -2.52 -6.91 10.75
CA LYS A 140 -2.70 -8.08 11.63
C LYS A 140 -1.61 -8.16 12.70
N ALA A 141 -0.36 -7.85 12.36
CA ALA A 141 0.75 -7.83 13.33
C ALA A 141 0.55 -6.74 14.38
N VAL A 142 0.09 -5.54 14.00
CA VAL A 142 -0.26 -4.46 14.95
C VAL A 142 -1.38 -4.91 15.89
N SER A 143 -2.44 -5.52 15.36
CA SER A 143 -3.59 -5.99 16.15
C SER A 143 -3.19 -6.99 17.22
N TYR A 144 -2.28 -7.91 16.91
CA TYR A 144 -1.77 -8.85 17.92
C TYR A 144 -0.92 -8.19 19.00
N THR A 145 -0.21 -7.12 18.68
CA THR A 145 0.64 -6.41 19.66
C THR A 145 -0.20 -5.59 20.66
N HIS A 146 -1.40 -5.16 20.30
CA HIS A 146 -2.32 -4.43 21.18
C HIS A 146 -3.16 -5.35 22.09
N LEU A 147 -3.21 -6.67 21.82
CA LEU A 147 -4.01 -7.64 22.59
C LEU A 147 -3.19 -8.38 23.66
N THR A 148 -1.89 -8.18 23.73
CA THR A 148 -0.98 -8.75 24.76
C THR A 148 -0.44 -7.68 25.67
#